data_a17108000476d544aaf6355ac8a3b13b
#
_entry.id   a17108000476d544aaf6355ac8a3b13b
#
_cell.length_a   1.000
_cell.length_b   1.000
_cell.length_c   1.000
_cell.angle_alpha   90.00
_cell.angle_beta   90.00
_cell.angle_gamma   90.00
#
_symmetry.space_group_name_H-M   'P 1'
#
loop_
_entity.id
_entity.type
_entity.pdbx_description
1 polymer ?
#
loop_
_entity_poly.entity_id
_entity_poly.type
_entity_poly.pdbx_seq_one_letter_code
_entity_poly.pdbx_strand_id
1 'polypeptide(L)'
;MSRWSRAAAPWAGLAGGALAWVLQHQILSDSLRFNCAAVSTPRALVALLGATVLCACGGTVSWRVTRGEQSAHSGRVFAAWVSVVCAGIFFMVVLMQAIASLSVPGCFR
;
A
#
# COMPACT_ATOMS: atom_id res chain seq x y z
N MET A 1 -19.78 12.90 6.52
CA MET A 1 -19.35 11.70 5.80
C MET A 1 -20.53 10.99 5.19
N SER A 2 -20.39 10.56 3.94
CA SER A 2 -21.42 9.78 3.27
C SER A 2 -21.54 8.38 3.88
N ARG A 3 -22.66 7.71 3.61
CA ARG A 3 -22.87 6.32 4.04
C ARG A 3 -21.76 5.40 3.49
N TRP A 4 -21.37 5.62 2.25
CA TRP A 4 -20.34 4.83 1.59
C TRP A 4 -18.96 5.00 2.25
N SER A 5 -18.61 6.24 2.61
CA SER A 5 -17.34 6.51 3.30
C SER A 5 -17.28 5.80 4.64
N ARG A 6 -18.37 5.81 5.39
CA ARG A 6 -18.41 5.12 6.69
C ARG A 6 -18.34 3.62 6.56
N ALA A 7 -19.00 3.06 5.55
CA ALA A 7 -18.95 1.62 5.30
C ALA A 7 -17.56 1.16 4.84
N ALA A 8 -16.87 1.99 4.05
CA ALA A 8 -15.58 1.66 3.49
C ALA A 8 -14.40 1.93 4.44
N ALA A 9 -14.58 2.81 5.44
CA ALA A 9 -13.48 3.25 6.31
C ALA A 9 -12.71 2.09 6.98
N PRO A 10 -13.36 1.06 7.55
CA PRO A 10 -12.61 -0.05 8.17
C PRO A 10 -11.77 -0.86 7.17
N TRP A 11 -12.13 -0.83 5.89
CA TRP A 11 -11.43 -1.58 4.84
C TRP A 11 -10.36 -0.75 4.12
N ALA A 12 -10.22 0.53 4.49
CA ALA A 12 -9.34 1.47 3.80
C ALA A 12 -7.87 1.04 3.83
N GLY A 13 -7.41 0.49 4.94
CA GLY A 13 -6.03 0.01 5.06
C GLY A 13 -5.73 -1.15 4.11
N LEU A 14 -6.65 -2.11 4.03
CA LEU A 14 -6.53 -3.24 3.12
C LEU A 14 -6.55 -2.79 1.67
N ALA A 15 -7.52 -1.95 1.31
CA ALA A 15 -7.64 -1.43 -0.05
C ALA A 15 -6.42 -0.59 -0.45
N GLY A 16 -5.98 0.32 0.42
CA GLY A 16 -4.82 1.16 0.18
C GLY A 16 -3.55 0.35 0.02
N GLY A 17 -3.34 -0.62 0.89
CA GLY A 17 -2.17 -1.51 0.82
C GLY A 17 -2.14 -2.34 -0.45
N ALA A 18 -3.28 -2.95 -0.80
CA ALA A 18 -3.39 -3.76 -2.02
C ALA A 18 -3.16 -2.91 -3.27
N LEU A 19 -3.76 -1.72 -3.34
CA LEU A 19 -3.56 -0.81 -4.46
C LEU A 19 -2.11 -0.35 -4.56
N ALA A 20 -1.48 -0.04 -3.44
CA ALA A 20 -0.07 0.35 -3.41
C ALA A 20 0.82 -0.75 -3.98
N TRP A 21 0.59 -1.99 -3.56
CA TRP A 21 1.36 -3.13 -4.04
C TRP A 21 1.15 -3.37 -5.53
N VAL A 22 -0.10 -3.36 -5.99
CA VAL A 22 -0.43 -3.58 -7.41
C VAL A 22 0.18 -2.49 -8.28
N LEU A 23 0.03 -1.23 -7.90
CA LEU A 23 0.57 -0.10 -8.68
C LEU A 23 2.09 -0.16 -8.75
N GLN A 24 2.75 -0.42 -7.64
CA GLN A 24 4.21 -0.51 -7.62
C GLN A 24 4.68 -1.70 -8.45
N HIS A 25 4.05 -2.85 -8.29
CA HIS A 25 4.40 -4.05 -9.03
C HIS A 25 4.24 -3.84 -10.54
N GLN A 26 3.12 -3.23 -10.97
CA GLN A 26 2.87 -2.96 -12.38
C GLN A 26 3.86 -1.95 -12.96
N ILE A 27 4.10 -0.84 -12.25
CA ILE A 27 5.04 0.18 -12.73
C ILE A 27 6.43 -0.41 -12.92
N LEU A 28 6.93 -1.16 -11.93
CA LEU A 28 8.26 -1.75 -12.01
C LEU A 28 8.34 -2.86 -13.03
N SER A 29 7.32 -3.71 -13.11
CA SER A 29 7.25 -4.82 -14.05
C SER A 29 7.20 -4.33 -15.50
N ASP A 30 6.34 -3.36 -15.79
CA ASP A 30 6.20 -2.79 -17.12
C ASP A 30 7.50 -2.10 -17.56
N SER A 31 8.14 -1.37 -16.64
CA SER A 31 9.40 -0.72 -16.95
C SER A 31 10.49 -1.73 -17.32
N LEU A 32 10.57 -2.84 -16.59
CA LEU A 32 11.52 -3.91 -16.90
C LEU A 32 11.21 -4.61 -18.22
N ARG A 33 9.91 -4.78 -18.52
CA ARG A 33 9.47 -5.54 -19.69
C ARG A 33 9.72 -4.78 -21.01
N PHE A 34 9.41 -3.49 -21.02
CA PHE A 34 9.43 -2.71 -22.27
C PHE A 34 10.73 -1.93 -22.47
N ASN A 35 11.39 -1.54 -21.39
CA ASN A 35 12.64 -0.81 -21.47
C ASN A 35 13.38 -0.90 -20.15
N CYS A 36 14.32 -1.83 -20.07
CA CYS A 36 15.07 -2.02 -18.82
C CYS A 36 15.92 -0.80 -18.45
N ALA A 37 16.32 0.01 -19.45
CA ALA A 37 17.05 1.25 -19.19
C ALA A 37 16.18 2.35 -18.57
N ALA A 38 14.84 2.22 -18.67
CA ALA A 38 13.93 3.17 -18.08
C ALA A 38 13.71 2.97 -16.57
N VAL A 39 14.18 1.86 -16.03
CA VAL A 39 14.13 1.62 -14.57
C VAL A 39 15.26 2.44 -13.94
N SER A 40 14.93 3.69 -13.64
CA SER A 40 15.86 4.61 -13.01
C SER A 40 15.55 4.73 -11.52
N THR A 41 16.55 5.12 -10.74
CA THR A 41 16.37 5.40 -9.31
C THR A 41 15.24 6.39 -9.05
N PRO A 42 15.11 7.54 -9.78
CA PRO A 42 14.00 8.46 -9.57
C PRO A 42 12.62 7.81 -9.77
N ARG A 43 12.45 6.96 -10.77
CA ARG A 43 11.17 6.27 -11.03
C ARG A 43 10.82 5.32 -9.89
N ALA A 44 11.78 4.54 -9.42
CA ALA A 44 11.59 3.64 -8.30
C ALA A 44 11.24 4.39 -7.02
N LEU A 45 11.88 5.53 -6.77
CA LEU A 45 11.60 6.36 -5.61
C LEU A 45 10.21 6.99 -5.67
N VAL A 46 9.78 7.46 -6.85
CA VAL A 46 8.42 8.00 -7.04
C VAL A 46 7.37 6.92 -6.78
N ALA A 47 7.58 5.72 -7.31
CA ALA A 47 6.67 4.59 -7.07
C ALA A 47 6.60 4.24 -5.58
N LEU A 48 7.75 4.20 -4.90
CA LEU A 48 7.82 3.94 -3.46
C LEU A 48 7.08 5.02 -2.66
N LEU A 49 7.27 6.29 -2.99
CA LEU A 49 6.59 7.39 -2.32
C LEU A 49 5.08 7.29 -2.49
N GLY A 50 4.61 7.05 -3.72
CA GLY A 50 3.18 6.88 -4.01
C GLY A 50 2.58 5.72 -3.23
N ALA A 51 3.24 4.58 -3.24
CA ALA A 51 2.81 3.40 -2.49
C ALA A 51 2.79 3.65 -0.99
N THR A 52 3.81 4.32 -0.45
CA THR A 52 3.88 4.67 0.97
C THR A 52 2.73 5.58 1.37
N VAL A 53 2.42 6.58 0.54
CA VAL A 53 1.29 7.49 0.80
C VAL A 53 -0.03 6.73 0.82
N LEU A 54 -0.25 5.83 -0.14
CA LEU A 54 -1.46 5.01 -0.18
C LEU A 54 -1.60 4.13 1.06
N CYS A 55 -0.54 3.45 1.45
CA CYS A 55 -0.53 2.62 2.66
C CYS A 55 -0.78 3.45 3.91
N ALA A 56 -0.12 4.59 4.03
CA ALA A 56 -0.24 5.46 5.19
C ALA A 56 -1.65 6.05 5.29
N CYS A 57 -2.19 6.55 4.19
CA CYS A 57 -3.55 7.11 4.17
C CYS A 57 -4.59 6.05 4.50
N GLY A 58 -4.54 4.89 3.85
CA GLY A 58 -5.46 3.80 4.11
C GLY A 58 -5.34 3.29 5.53
N GLY A 59 -4.12 3.08 6.01
CA GLY A 59 -3.85 2.62 7.37
C GLY A 59 -4.33 3.61 8.41
N THR A 60 -4.13 4.91 8.19
CA THR A 60 -4.58 5.96 9.10
C THR A 60 -6.11 6.00 9.19
N VAL A 61 -6.80 5.89 8.07
CA VAL A 61 -8.27 5.86 8.06
C VAL A 61 -8.79 4.67 8.85
N SER A 62 -8.24 3.48 8.63
CA SER A 62 -8.63 2.28 9.37
C SER A 62 -8.27 2.39 10.86
N TRP A 63 -7.10 2.96 11.18
CA TRP A 63 -6.69 3.19 12.56
C TRP A 63 -7.66 4.11 13.31
N ARG A 64 -8.14 5.16 12.63
CA ARG A 64 -9.13 6.07 13.23
C ARG A 64 -10.42 5.35 13.56
N VAL A 65 -10.82 4.36 12.76
CA VAL A 65 -12.00 3.54 13.07
C VAL A 65 -11.77 2.76 14.35
N THR A 66 -10.59 2.17 14.56
CA THR A 66 -10.29 1.42 15.78
C THR A 66 -10.31 2.32 17.03
N ARG A 67 -9.90 3.58 16.88
CA ARG A 67 -9.87 4.54 17.99
C ARG A 67 -11.22 5.19 18.27
N GLY A 68 -12.02 5.40 17.22
CA GLY A 68 -13.28 6.10 17.34
C GLY A 68 -14.45 5.25 17.79
N GLU A 69 -14.37 3.93 17.60
CA GLU A 69 -15.46 3.02 17.98
C GLU A 69 -15.31 2.64 19.45
N GLN A 70 -16.40 2.79 20.19
CA GLN A 70 -16.42 2.47 21.61
C GLN A 70 -16.68 0.99 21.89
N SER A 71 -17.26 0.28 20.94
CA SER A 71 -17.57 -1.15 21.11
C SER A 71 -16.43 -2.01 20.59
N ALA A 72 -15.72 -2.65 21.49
CA ALA A 72 -14.64 -3.58 21.17
C ALA A 72 -15.13 -4.85 20.46
N HIS A 73 -16.44 -5.10 20.45
CA HIS A 73 -17.03 -6.31 19.87
C HIS A 73 -17.63 -6.06 18.49
N SER A 74 -17.49 -4.86 17.96
CA SER A 74 -17.99 -4.54 16.64
C SER A 74 -17.17 -5.24 15.56
N GLY A 75 -17.83 -5.89 14.60
CA GLY A 75 -17.17 -6.45 13.44
C GLY A 75 -16.42 -5.40 12.63
N ARG A 76 -16.89 -4.17 12.68
CA ARG A 76 -16.26 -3.01 12.06
C ARG A 76 -14.87 -2.73 12.65
N VAL A 77 -14.74 -2.80 13.98
CA VAL A 77 -13.45 -2.62 14.65
C VAL A 77 -12.50 -3.76 14.31
N PHE A 78 -12.98 -4.98 14.28
CA PHE A 78 -12.19 -6.14 13.88
C PHE A 78 -11.67 -5.98 12.45
N ALA A 79 -12.53 -5.60 11.50
CA ALA A 79 -12.15 -5.37 10.12
C ALA A 79 -11.09 -4.26 10.02
N ALA A 80 -11.23 -3.21 10.82
CA ALA A 80 -10.27 -2.11 10.86
C ALA A 80 -8.90 -2.56 11.36
N TRP A 81 -8.86 -3.38 12.40
CA TRP A 81 -7.61 -3.95 12.90
C TRP A 81 -6.92 -4.83 11.86
N VAL A 82 -7.68 -5.72 11.21
CA VAL A 82 -7.17 -6.56 10.13
C VAL A 82 -6.61 -5.68 9.01
N SER A 83 -7.32 -4.62 8.64
CA SER A 83 -6.89 -3.71 7.58
C SER A 83 -5.60 -2.97 7.94
N VAL A 84 -5.43 -2.55 9.18
CA VAL A 84 -4.20 -1.90 9.64
C VAL A 84 -3.01 -2.85 9.56
N VAL A 85 -3.20 -4.08 10.02
CA VAL A 85 -2.14 -5.11 9.95
C VAL A 85 -1.79 -5.42 8.49
N CYS A 86 -2.80 -5.58 7.63
CA CYS A 86 -2.58 -5.82 6.20
C CYS A 86 -1.85 -4.66 5.54
N ALA A 87 -2.20 -3.41 5.87
CA ALA A 87 -1.50 -2.24 5.35
C ALA A 87 -0.02 -2.27 5.73
N GLY A 88 0.29 -2.65 6.96
CA GLY A 88 1.68 -2.83 7.41
C GLY A 88 2.42 -3.90 6.63
N ILE A 89 1.78 -5.04 6.40
CA ILE A 89 2.37 -6.14 5.62
C ILE A 89 2.62 -5.70 4.17
N PHE A 90 1.63 -5.07 3.53
CA PHE A 90 1.79 -4.57 2.17
C PHE A 90 2.90 -3.51 2.08
N PHE A 91 3.00 -2.64 3.08
CA PHE A 91 4.08 -1.66 3.14
C PHE A 91 5.45 -2.34 3.20
N MET A 92 5.60 -3.39 4.00
CA MET A 92 6.86 -4.15 4.08
C MET A 92 7.20 -4.80 2.74
N VAL A 93 6.20 -5.38 2.05
CA VAL A 93 6.40 -5.97 0.72
C VAL A 93 6.83 -4.91 -0.28
N VAL A 94 6.16 -3.75 -0.28
CA VAL A 94 6.50 -2.63 -1.15
C VAL A 94 7.92 -2.16 -0.90
N LEU A 95 8.32 -2.06 0.36
CA LEU A 95 9.66 -1.64 0.75
C LEU A 95 10.72 -2.65 0.25
N MET A 96 10.46 -3.95 0.42
CA MET A 96 11.36 -5.00 -0.07
C MET A 96 11.51 -4.96 -1.58
N GLN A 97 10.42 -4.75 -2.31
CA GLN A 97 10.46 -4.61 -3.77
C GLN A 97 11.28 -3.39 -4.19
N ALA A 98 11.15 -2.28 -3.48
CA ALA A 98 11.91 -1.07 -3.77
C ALA A 98 13.40 -1.29 -3.54
N ILE A 99 13.77 -1.91 -2.43
CA ILE A 99 15.17 -2.23 -2.12
C ILE A 99 15.75 -3.15 -3.20
N ALA A 100 15.01 -4.21 -3.58
CA ALA A 100 15.44 -5.13 -4.62
C ALA A 100 15.64 -4.43 -5.96
N SER A 101 14.72 -3.52 -6.32
CA SER A 101 14.79 -2.78 -7.58
C SER A 101 15.99 -1.85 -7.65
N LEU A 102 16.37 -1.27 -6.52
CA LEU A 102 17.53 -0.37 -6.45
C LEU A 102 18.86 -1.13 -6.37
N SER A 103 18.83 -2.36 -5.84
CA SER A 103 20.05 -3.15 -5.62
C SER A 103 20.49 -3.95 -6.86
N VAL A 104 19.55 -4.27 -7.76
CA VAL A 104 19.84 -5.12 -8.93
C VAL A 104 19.77 -4.27 -10.20
N PRO A 105 20.83 -4.28 -11.05
CA PRO A 105 20.79 -3.59 -12.34
C PRO A 105 19.69 -4.17 -13.22
N GLY A 106 18.82 -3.29 -13.73
CA GLY A 106 17.60 -3.69 -14.44
C GLY A 106 17.81 -4.53 -15.69
N CYS A 107 18.95 -4.39 -16.36
CA CYS A 107 19.24 -5.07 -17.63
C CYS A 107 19.97 -6.40 -17.48
N PHE A 108 20.18 -6.88 -16.26
CA PHE A 108 20.89 -8.14 -16.00
C PHE A 108 19.95 -9.30 -15.65
N ARG A 109 18.71 -9.25 -16.09
CA ARG A 109 17.75 -10.31 -15.76
C ARG A 109 17.25 -11.02 -16.98
#